data_a5492d7486c43357db376d91a9156b63
#
_entry.id   a5492d7486c43357db376d91a9156b63
#
_cell.length_a   1.000
_cell.length_b   1.000
_cell.length_c   1.000
_cell.angle_alpha   90.00
_cell.angle_beta   90.00
_cell.angle_gamma   90.00
#
_symmetry.space_group_name_H-M   'P 1'
#
loop_
_entity.id
_entity.type
_entity.pdbx_description
1 polymer ?
#
loop_
_entity_poly.entity_id
_entity_poly.type
_entity_poly.pdbx_seq_one_letter_code
_entity_poly.pdbx_strand_id
1 'polypeptide(L)'
;MFADFMIAAALMGGLGVILGIVLAIADKKLYVWEDPRIDQVEALLPLANCGACGCAGCHAFAEKAVKGEIAPGKCTVNSAEGVAAVAALLKVAAGSEEKRVARLACAGGAHVARQKAQYAGLSSCRAAALVNGGGKGCSWGCLGLADCARVCDFNAIHMDAHGLPVVTESLCTACGDCVEVCPKTLFSLHVVSHRLWVACRSLLNGDVAEAECEVACTACGRCVADAPAGLIDIINNLAVVNYSKNALANRTPIERCPTGAIVWIDEKQGVVKGIDAKKITRKSSLPVALAELPGAAATDRRVQVNR
;
A
#
# COMPACT_ATOMS: atom_id res chain seq x y z
N MET A 1 23.14 -33.74 50.44
CA MET A 1 23.40 -32.44 49.79
C MET A 1 24.54 -32.50 48.76
N PHE A 2 25.80 -32.84 49.15
CA PHE A 2 26.91 -32.87 48.20
C PHE A 2 26.78 -33.98 47.12
N ALA A 3 26.32 -35.17 47.53
CA ALA A 3 26.07 -36.30 46.64
C ALA A 3 24.94 -36.01 45.64
N ASP A 4 23.86 -35.38 46.08
CA ASP A 4 22.72 -35.02 45.23
C ASP A 4 23.11 -33.97 44.18
N PHE A 5 23.96 -33.01 44.60
CA PHE A 5 24.52 -32.01 43.68
C PHE A 5 25.42 -32.64 42.61
N MET A 6 26.25 -33.60 43.00
CA MET A 6 27.15 -34.32 42.07
C MET A 6 26.36 -35.17 41.08
N ILE A 7 25.27 -35.83 41.54
CA ILE A 7 24.37 -36.62 40.69
C ILE A 7 23.65 -35.68 39.67
N ALA A 8 23.12 -34.56 40.15
CA ALA A 8 22.47 -33.58 39.27
C ALA A 8 23.41 -32.99 38.23
N ALA A 9 24.64 -32.63 38.63
CA ALA A 9 25.66 -32.13 37.72
C ALA A 9 26.10 -33.19 36.67
N ALA A 10 26.23 -34.44 37.07
CA ALA A 10 26.55 -35.53 36.16
C ALA A 10 25.42 -35.84 35.18
N LEU A 11 24.17 -35.80 35.62
CA LEU A 11 23.00 -35.99 34.75
C LEU A 11 22.86 -34.83 33.75
N MET A 12 22.96 -33.59 34.21
CA MET A 12 22.91 -32.39 33.34
C MET A 12 24.07 -32.38 32.31
N GLY A 13 25.29 -32.65 32.80
CA GLY A 13 26.47 -32.73 31.94
C GLY A 13 26.38 -33.88 30.92
N GLY A 14 25.94 -35.06 31.37
CA GLY A 14 25.71 -36.21 30.47
C GLY A 14 24.65 -35.95 29.40
N LEU A 15 23.53 -35.36 29.82
CA LEU A 15 22.46 -34.97 28.87
C LEU A 15 22.95 -33.91 27.84
N GLY A 16 23.73 -32.92 28.30
CA GLY A 16 24.32 -31.90 27.44
C GLY A 16 25.28 -32.49 26.40
N VAL A 17 26.12 -33.44 26.82
CA VAL A 17 27.06 -34.14 25.89
C VAL A 17 26.28 -34.98 24.88
N ILE A 18 25.26 -35.74 25.31
CA ILE A 18 24.43 -36.54 24.38
C ILE A 18 23.73 -35.64 23.38
N LEU A 19 23.12 -34.53 23.81
CA LEU A 19 22.44 -33.58 22.94
C LEU A 19 23.43 -32.94 21.96
N GLY A 20 24.60 -32.55 22.43
CA GLY A 20 25.68 -32.01 21.58
C GLY A 20 26.13 -32.98 20.49
N ILE A 21 26.29 -34.26 20.83
CA ILE A 21 26.65 -35.31 19.86
C ILE A 21 25.52 -35.51 18.85
N VAL A 22 24.25 -35.54 19.28
CA VAL A 22 23.11 -35.69 18.39
C VAL A 22 23.02 -34.51 17.42
N LEU A 23 23.20 -33.27 17.92
CA LEU A 23 23.21 -32.08 17.09
C LEU A 23 24.37 -32.08 16.09
N ALA A 24 25.58 -32.46 16.51
CA ALA A 24 26.74 -32.56 15.61
C ALA A 24 26.57 -33.64 14.50
N ILE A 25 25.93 -34.75 14.84
CA ILE A 25 25.62 -35.79 13.84
C ILE A 25 24.52 -35.29 12.90
N ALA A 26 23.49 -34.63 13.44
CA ALA A 26 22.41 -34.06 12.66
C ALA A 26 22.94 -32.99 11.70
N ASP A 27 23.75 -32.05 12.15
CA ASP A 27 24.40 -31.02 11.34
C ASP A 27 25.18 -31.64 10.20
N LYS A 28 26.05 -32.61 10.49
CA LYS A 28 26.86 -33.26 9.46
C LYS A 28 26.05 -34.10 8.47
N LYS A 29 24.91 -34.66 8.90
CA LYS A 29 24.09 -35.55 8.05
C LYS A 29 23.00 -34.79 7.29
N LEU A 30 22.57 -33.64 7.82
CA LEU A 30 21.54 -32.75 7.25
C LEU A 30 22.15 -31.51 6.56
N TYR A 31 23.48 -31.42 6.53
CA TYR A 31 24.17 -30.32 5.85
C TYR A 31 23.75 -30.27 4.37
N VAL A 32 23.10 -29.16 4.01
CA VAL A 32 22.75 -28.82 2.64
C VAL A 32 23.83 -27.89 2.12
N TRP A 33 24.51 -28.27 1.07
CA TRP A 33 25.48 -27.38 0.42
C TRP A 33 24.73 -26.26 -0.29
N GLU A 34 25.05 -25.03 0.06
CA GLU A 34 24.55 -23.82 -0.60
C GLU A 34 25.68 -23.19 -1.42
N ASP A 35 25.33 -22.64 -2.58
CA ASP A 35 26.27 -21.95 -3.44
C ASP A 35 26.73 -20.66 -2.74
N PRO A 36 28.04 -20.45 -2.44
CA PRO A 36 28.52 -19.28 -1.73
C PRO A 36 28.25 -17.94 -2.45
N ARG A 37 27.85 -18.00 -3.73
CA ARG A 37 27.40 -16.80 -4.47
C ARG A 37 26.06 -16.28 -3.95
N ILE A 38 25.25 -17.13 -3.30
CA ILE A 38 23.97 -16.71 -2.73
C ILE A 38 24.18 -15.65 -1.66
N ASP A 39 25.09 -15.90 -0.71
CA ASP A 39 25.43 -14.94 0.35
C ASP A 39 26.00 -13.63 -0.23
N GLN A 40 26.84 -13.76 -1.28
CA GLN A 40 27.42 -12.58 -1.95
C GLN A 40 26.37 -11.73 -2.65
N VAL A 41 25.37 -12.36 -3.31
CA VAL A 41 24.26 -11.65 -3.93
C VAL A 41 23.36 -11.05 -2.86
N GLU A 42 23.05 -11.77 -1.79
CA GLU A 42 22.21 -11.29 -0.71
C GLU A 42 22.81 -10.04 -0.05
N ALA A 43 24.12 -10.00 0.17
CA ALA A 43 24.84 -8.85 0.72
C ALA A 43 24.75 -7.58 -0.16
N LEU A 44 24.48 -7.73 -1.46
CA LEU A 44 24.27 -6.63 -2.41
C LEU A 44 22.79 -6.21 -2.53
N LEU A 45 21.88 -6.89 -1.83
CA LEU A 45 20.45 -6.56 -1.82
C LEU A 45 20.12 -5.63 -0.63
N PRO A 46 19.01 -4.89 -0.70
CA PRO A 46 18.61 -3.96 0.37
C PRO A 46 18.17 -4.63 1.68
N LEU A 47 18.11 -5.95 1.74
CA LEU A 47 17.70 -6.79 2.89
C LEU A 47 16.32 -6.41 3.48
N ALA A 48 15.50 -5.73 2.71
CA ALA A 48 14.17 -5.28 3.13
C ALA A 48 13.14 -6.42 3.27
N ASN A 49 13.43 -7.59 2.72
CA ASN A 49 12.56 -8.78 2.73
C ASN A 49 11.09 -8.52 2.37
N CYS A 50 10.86 -7.50 1.53
CA CYS A 50 9.53 -6.94 1.24
C CYS A 50 8.65 -7.82 0.33
N GLY A 51 9.18 -8.87 -0.29
CA GLY A 51 8.42 -9.75 -1.18
C GLY A 51 7.96 -9.14 -2.52
N ALA A 52 8.22 -7.86 -2.80
CA ALA A 52 7.75 -7.15 -3.99
C ALA A 52 8.18 -7.78 -5.32
N CYS A 53 9.32 -8.46 -5.34
CA CYS A 53 9.84 -9.22 -6.48
C CYS A 53 9.14 -10.58 -6.69
N GLY A 54 8.22 -10.97 -5.79
CA GLY A 54 7.55 -12.27 -5.81
C GLY A 54 8.36 -13.41 -5.16
N CYS A 55 9.43 -13.08 -4.43
CA CYS A 55 10.20 -14.03 -3.62
C CYS A 55 9.86 -13.86 -2.14
N ALA A 56 10.01 -14.92 -1.34
CA ALA A 56 9.70 -14.91 0.08
C ALA A 56 10.63 -14.00 0.93
N GLY A 57 11.70 -13.49 0.34
CA GLY A 57 12.68 -12.58 0.97
C GLY A 57 13.90 -12.40 0.08
N CYS A 58 14.88 -11.63 0.57
CA CYS A 58 16.09 -11.33 -0.18
C CYS A 58 16.97 -12.57 -0.40
N HIS A 59 17.02 -13.48 0.57
CA HIS A 59 17.71 -14.76 0.42
C HIS A 59 17.12 -15.62 -0.71
N ALA A 60 15.79 -15.80 -0.72
CA ALA A 60 15.10 -16.55 -1.78
C ALA A 60 15.23 -15.86 -3.17
N PHE A 61 15.36 -14.53 -3.20
CA PHE A 61 15.71 -13.82 -4.42
C PHE A 61 17.13 -14.17 -4.88
N ALA A 62 18.11 -14.14 -3.95
CA ALA A 62 19.50 -14.45 -4.25
C ALA A 62 19.66 -15.87 -4.80
N GLU A 63 18.99 -16.86 -4.19
CA GLU A 63 18.96 -18.24 -4.70
C GLU A 63 18.48 -18.32 -6.15
N LYS A 64 17.34 -17.69 -6.46
CA LYS A 64 16.77 -17.69 -7.81
C LYS A 64 17.64 -16.95 -8.81
N ALA A 65 18.26 -15.85 -8.39
CA ALA A 65 19.18 -15.08 -9.23
C ALA A 65 20.44 -15.90 -9.57
N VAL A 66 21.02 -16.60 -8.59
CA VAL A 66 22.18 -17.48 -8.80
C VAL A 66 21.84 -18.66 -9.72
N LYS A 67 20.62 -19.21 -9.61
CA LYS A 67 20.09 -20.25 -10.51
C LYS A 67 19.76 -19.73 -11.93
N GLY A 68 19.75 -18.40 -12.13
CA GLY A 68 19.40 -17.78 -13.41
C GLY A 68 17.90 -17.76 -13.70
N GLU A 69 17.05 -18.00 -12.71
CA GLU A 69 15.59 -18.00 -12.85
C GLU A 69 15.00 -16.60 -12.93
N ILE A 70 15.68 -15.60 -12.33
CA ILE A 70 15.25 -14.21 -12.32
C ILE A 70 16.42 -13.26 -12.60
N ALA A 71 16.12 -12.14 -13.27
CA ALA A 71 17.11 -11.11 -13.54
C ALA A 71 17.32 -10.20 -12.30
N PRO A 72 18.55 -9.67 -12.07
CA PRO A 72 18.84 -8.74 -10.96
C PRO A 72 17.89 -7.55 -10.86
N GLY A 73 17.51 -6.97 -11.99
CA GLY A 73 16.58 -5.80 -12.06
C GLY A 73 15.13 -6.11 -11.68
N LYS A 74 14.78 -7.37 -11.40
CA LYS A 74 13.49 -7.76 -10.82
C LYS A 74 13.31 -7.19 -9.40
N CYS A 75 14.40 -6.91 -8.69
CA CYS A 75 14.36 -6.21 -7.41
C CYS A 75 14.25 -4.69 -7.64
N THR A 76 13.03 -4.16 -7.69
CA THR A 76 12.75 -2.73 -7.93
C THR A 76 13.03 -1.82 -6.73
N VAL A 77 13.40 -2.39 -5.59
CA VAL A 77 13.77 -1.70 -4.35
C VAL A 77 15.28 -1.47 -4.26
N ASN A 78 16.07 -2.30 -4.95
CA ASN A 78 17.53 -2.15 -4.98
C ASN A 78 17.93 -0.92 -5.80
N SER A 79 19.07 -0.33 -5.44
CA SER A 79 19.65 0.78 -6.20
C SER A 79 20.15 0.30 -7.58
N ALA A 80 20.24 1.21 -8.54
CA ALA A 80 20.80 0.89 -9.86
C ALA A 80 22.22 0.33 -9.76
N GLU A 81 23.02 0.84 -8.79
CA GLU A 81 24.37 0.37 -8.49
C GLU A 81 24.37 -1.06 -7.93
N GLY A 82 23.45 -1.35 -6.99
CA GLY A 82 23.28 -2.69 -6.43
C GLY A 82 22.84 -3.69 -7.49
N VAL A 83 21.90 -3.34 -8.35
CA VAL A 83 21.48 -4.17 -9.48
C VAL A 83 22.64 -4.45 -10.44
N ALA A 84 23.43 -3.43 -10.76
CA ALA A 84 24.59 -3.58 -11.63
C ALA A 84 25.68 -4.47 -10.98
N ALA A 85 25.91 -4.35 -9.66
CA ALA A 85 26.87 -5.16 -8.92
C ALA A 85 26.44 -6.64 -8.91
N VAL A 86 25.16 -6.95 -8.68
CA VAL A 86 24.63 -8.31 -8.76
C VAL A 86 24.78 -8.87 -10.18
N ALA A 87 24.47 -8.07 -11.20
CA ALA A 87 24.58 -8.47 -12.59
C ALA A 87 26.03 -8.79 -12.97
N ALA A 88 27.00 -7.97 -12.50
CA ALA A 88 28.42 -8.17 -12.71
C ALA A 88 28.92 -9.44 -12.00
N LEU A 89 28.51 -9.68 -10.76
CA LEU A 89 28.87 -10.85 -9.97
C LEU A 89 28.40 -12.15 -10.66
N LEU A 90 27.16 -12.15 -11.14
CA LEU A 90 26.55 -13.32 -11.78
C LEU A 90 26.88 -13.42 -13.29
N LYS A 91 27.48 -12.39 -13.88
CA LYS A 91 27.77 -12.28 -15.32
C LYS A 91 26.51 -12.43 -16.19
N VAL A 92 25.41 -11.85 -15.76
CA VAL A 92 24.12 -11.85 -16.46
C VAL A 92 23.70 -10.44 -16.84
N ALA A 93 22.74 -10.31 -17.76
CA ALA A 93 22.12 -9.01 -18.02
C ALA A 93 21.35 -8.53 -16.79
N ALA A 94 21.51 -7.24 -16.45
CA ALA A 94 20.84 -6.65 -15.27
C ALA A 94 19.31 -6.80 -15.35
N GLY A 95 18.74 -6.66 -16.56
CA GLY A 95 17.31 -6.50 -16.73
C GLY A 95 16.85 -5.14 -16.18
N SER A 96 15.62 -4.79 -16.44
CA SER A 96 14.99 -3.61 -15.82
C SER A 96 13.50 -3.89 -15.65
N GLU A 97 12.99 -3.69 -14.43
CA GLU A 97 11.56 -3.59 -14.18
C GLU A 97 11.23 -2.19 -13.65
N GLU A 98 10.12 -1.67 -14.09
CA GLU A 98 9.66 -0.40 -13.59
C GLU A 98 9.17 -0.54 -12.14
N LYS A 99 9.58 0.41 -11.28
CA LYS A 99 9.17 0.44 -9.88
C LYS A 99 7.65 0.47 -9.77
N ARG A 100 7.10 -0.38 -8.91
CA ARG A 100 5.68 -0.36 -8.54
C ARG A 100 5.51 0.38 -7.21
N VAL A 101 4.34 1.00 -7.06
CA VAL A 101 3.93 1.72 -5.85
C VAL A 101 2.46 1.45 -5.56
N ALA A 102 2.08 1.57 -4.31
CA ALA A 102 0.69 1.51 -3.92
C ALA A 102 -0.03 2.81 -4.31
N ARG A 103 -1.21 2.69 -4.90
CA ARG A 103 -2.08 3.81 -5.30
C ARG A 103 -3.42 3.71 -4.59
N LEU A 104 -3.91 4.84 -4.07
CA LEU A 104 -5.20 4.93 -3.40
C LEU A 104 -6.30 5.39 -4.37
N ALA A 105 -7.36 4.63 -4.53
CA ALA A 105 -8.52 4.97 -5.34
C ALA A 105 -9.60 5.69 -4.51
N CYS A 106 -9.24 6.72 -3.75
CA CYS A 106 -10.18 7.55 -2.98
C CYS A 106 -9.56 8.91 -2.68
N ALA A 107 -10.26 10.00 -3.07
CA ALA A 107 -9.93 11.37 -2.67
C ALA A 107 -10.95 11.94 -1.66
N GLY A 108 -11.89 11.10 -1.18
CA GLY A 108 -12.99 11.49 -0.33
C GLY A 108 -12.61 11.57 1.15
N GLY A 109 -11.79 12.54 1.53
CA GLY A 109 -11.47 12.83 2.94
C GLY A 109 -12.63 13.45 3.70
N ALA A 110 -12.44 13.69 5.00
CA ALA A 110 -13.46 14.21 5.91
C ALA A 110 -14.04 15.57 5.47
N HIS A 111 -13.29 16.37 4.70
CA HIS A 111 -13.68 17.69 4.22
C HIS A 111 -14.62 17.67 3.00
N VAL A 112 -14.76 16.56 2.28
CA VAL A 112 -15.51 16.44 1.02
C VAL A 112 -16.51 15.29 1.00
N ALA A 113 -16.31 14.27 1.82
CA ALA A 113 -17.21 13.13 1.93
C ALA A 113 -18.22 13.35 3.05
N ARG A 114 -19.49 13.09 2.77
CA ARG A 114 -20.57 13.18 3.74
C ARG A 114 -20.39 12.15 4.85
N GLN A 115 -20.59 12.55 6.09
CA GLN A 115 -20.70 11.67 7.24
C GLN A 115 -22.17 11.55 7.65
N LYS A 116 -22.68 10.34 7.77
CA LYS A 116 -24.05 10.03 8.22
C LYS A 116 -24.12 9.75 9.72
N ALA A 117 -23.00 9.29 10.30
CA ALA A 117 -22.88 9.01 11.72
C ALA A 117 -21.41 9.09 12.16
N GLN A 118 -21.18 9.23 13.45
CA GLN A 118 -19.84 9.14 14.03
C GLN A 118 -19.60 7.70 14.50
N TYR A 119 -18.51 7.11 14.04
CA TYR A 119 -18.08 5.80 14.52
C TYR A 119 -17.33 5.95 15.85
N ALA A 120 -17.80 5.26 16.89
CA ALA A 120 -17.24 5.30 18.26
C ALA A 120 -16.80 3.87 18.71
N GLY A 121 -16.27 3.06 17.79
CA GLY A 121 -15.78 1.72 18.06
C GLY A 121 -14.24 1.63 18.09
N LEU A 122 -13.72 0.42 17.87
CA LEU A 122 -12.29 0.17 17.76
C LEU A 122 -11.67 1.00 16.62
N SER A 123 -10.53 1.64 16.88
CA SER A 123 -9.81 2.45 15.90
C SER A 123 -9.17 1.58 14.81
N SER A 124 -9.99 0.92 13.99
CA SER A 124 -9.60 0.04 12.89
C SER A 124 -10.59 0.15 11.75
N CYS A 125 -10.08 0.25 10.52
CA CYS A 125 -10.90 0.25 9.30
C CYS A 125 -11.69 -1.05 9.16
N ARG A 126 -11.09 -2.19 9.54
CA ARG A 126 -11.74 -3.50 9.47
C ARG A 126 -12.93 -3.54 10.41
N ALA A 127 -12.78 -3.09 11.66
CA ALA A 127 -13.87 -3.03 12.62
C ALA A 127 -14.99 -2.05 12.18
N ALA A 128 -14.62 -0.86 11.73
CA ALA A 128 -15.58 0.13 11.25
C ALA A 128 -16.33 -0.33 10.00
N ALA A 129 -15.70 -1.08 9.11
CA ALA A 129 -16.35 -1.63 7.92
C ALA A 129 -17.50 -2.59 8.25
N LEU A 130 -17.40 -3.33 9.37
CA LEU A 130 -18.44 -4.23 9.86
C LEU A 130 -19.61 -3.48 10.50
N VAL A 131 -19.41 -2.25 10.94
CA VAL A 131 -20.41 -1.42 11.61
C VAL A 131 -20.90 -0.35 10.63
N ASN A 132 -21.77 -0.71 9.73
CA ASN A 132 -22.41 0.17 8.73
C ASN A 132 -21.40 1.10 7.99
N GLY A 133 -20.19 0.59 7.70
CA GLY A 133 -19.16 1.35 7.00
C GLY A 133 -18.60 2.53 7.77
N GLY A 134 -18.60 2.50 9.11
CA GLY A 134 -18.01 3.53 9.96
C GLY A 134 -18.70 4.89 9.90
N GLY A 135 -19.95 4.92 9.47
CA GLY A 135 -20.74 6.15 9.40
C GLY A 135 -20.48 7.03 8.16
N LYS A 136 -19.60 6.63 7.24
CA LYS A 136 -19.37 7.37 6.00
C LYS A 136 -20.51 7.17 5.01
N GLY A 137 -20.92 8.25 4.33
CA GLY A 137 -22.01 8.21 3.34
C GLY A 137 -21.63 7.37 2.12
N CYS A 138 -20.44 7.55 1.59
CA CYS A 138 -19.92 6.76 0.48
C CYS A 138 -19.54 5.34 0.94
N SER A 139 -20.28 4.34 0.49
CA SER A 139 -20.06 2.93 0.86
C SER A 139 -18.70 2.38 0.40
N TRP A 140 -18.11 2.96 -0.64
CA TRP A 140 -16.79 2.58 -1.18
C TRP A 140 -15.63 3.41 -0.64
N GLY A 141 -15.91 4.47 0.13
CA GLY A 141 -14.91 5.44 0.56
C GLY A 141 -13.95 4.95 1.63
N CYS A 142 -12.77 5.58 1.70
CA CYS A 142 -11.80 5.36 2.77
C CYS A 142 -12.39 5.73 4.12
N LEU A 143 -12.20 4.89 5.14
CA LEU A 143 -12.72 5.08 6.48
C LEU A 143 -11.81 5.96 7.37
N GLY A 144 -10.55 6.16 6.95
CA GLY A 144 -9.64 7.09 7.61
C GLY A 144 -9.06 6.62 8.95
N LEU A 145 -9.17 5.34 9.30
CA LEU A 145 -8.72 4.79 10.60
C LEU A 145 -7.30 4.19 10.55
N ALA A 146 -6.55 4.46 9.50
CA ALA A 146 -5.10 4.24 9.39
C ALA A 146 -4.61 2.78 9.44
N ASP A 147 -5.43 1.74 9.18
CA ASP A 147 -4.94 0.35 9.16
C ASP A 147 -3.80 0.17 8.15
N CYS A 148 -3.91 0.80 6.96
CA CYS A 148 -2.88 0.78 5.92
C CYS A 148 -1.57 1.46 6.34
N ALA A 149 -1.61 2.51 7.15
CA ALA A 149 -0.42 3.17 7.65
C ALA A 149 0.25 2.35 8.77
N ARG A 150 -0.56 1.70 9.62
CA ARG A 150 -0.02 0.84 10.71
C ARG A 150 0.66 -0.42 10.22
N VAL A 151 0.21 -1.00 9.11
CA VAL A 151 0.79 -2.22 8.54
C VAL A 151 2.01 -1.93 7.66
N CYS A 152 2.31 -0.66 7.37
CA CYS A 152 3.41 -0.29 6.49
C CYS A 152 4.74 -0.25 7.26
N ASP A 153 5.50 -1.32 7.23
CA ASP A 153 6.82 -1.44 7.88
C ASP A 153 7.87 -0.48 7.31
N PHE A 154 7.61 0.06 6.10
CA PHE A 154 8.52 0.97 5.40
C PHE A 154 8.22 2.45 5.65
N ASN A 155 7.26 2.79 6.52
CA ASN A 155 6.82 4.16 6.79
C ASN A 155 6.46 4.95 5.51
N ALA A 156 6.05 4.24 4.46
CA ALA A 156 5.70 4.85 3.17
C ALA A 156 4.30 5.46 3.15
N ILE A 157 3.48 5.24 4.19
CA ILE A 157 2.10 5.71 4.25
C ILE A 157 1.91 6.56 5.51
N HIS A 158 1.48 7.79 5.33
CA HIS A 158 1.06 8.68 6.42
C HIS A 158 -0.38 9.16 6.19
N MET A 159 -1.07 9.55 7.25
CA MET A 159 -2.43 10.09 7.14
C MET A 159 -2.37 11.62 7.02
N ASP A 160 -3.13 12.17 6.07
CA ASP A 160 -3.27 13.61 5.94
C ASP A 160 -4.26 14.19 6.98
N ALA A 161 -4.38 15.52 6.99
CA ALA A 161 -5.29 16.24 7.90
C ALA A 161 -6.78 15.91 7.69
N HIS A 162 -7.12 15.27 6.59
CA HIS A 162 -8.48 14.89 6.21
C HIS A 162 -8.77 13.39 6.38
N GLY A 163 -7.84 12.66 7.01
CA GLY A 163 -7.97 11.23 7.25
C GLY A 163 -7.79 10.37 6.00
N LEU A 164 -7.06 10.86 4.99
CA LEU A 164 -6.68 10.04 3.83
C LEU A 164 -5.23 9.59 3.92
N PRO A 165 -4.93 8.34 3.56
CA PRO A 165 -3.55 7.88 3.45
C PRO A 165 -2.87 8.48 2.22
N VAL A 166 -1.69 9.02 2.43
CA VAL A 166 -0.78 9.52 1.40
C VAL A 166 0.42 8.59 1.30
N VAL A 167 0.74 8.14 0.11
CA VAL A 167 1.85 7.22 -0.16
C VAL A 167 3.06 8.01 -0.62
N THR A 168 4.18 7.86 0.08
CA THR A 168 5.49 8.38 -0.33
C THR A 168 6.13 7.37 -1.27
N GLU A 169 6.13 7.67 -2.58
CA GLU A 169 6.58 6.74 -3.63
C GLU A 169 8.03 6.29 -3.48
N SER A 170 8.91 7.17 -2.98
CA SER A 170 10.32 6.84 -2.76
C SER A 170 10.53 5.75 -1.71
N LEU A 171 9.70 5.75 -0.65
CA LEU A 171 9.75 4.78 0.44
C LEU A 171 8.94 3.51 0.17
N CYS A 172 7.99 3.57 -0.78
CA CYS A 172 7.12 2.44 -1.08
C CYS A 172 7.90 1.32 -1.78
N THR A 173 7.87 0.14 -1.19
CA THR A 173 8.48 -1.09 -1.72
C THR A 173 7.53 -1.91 -2.58
N ALA A 174 6.22 -1.59 -2.58
CA ALA A 174 5.14 -2.37 -3.22
C ALA A 174 4.97 -3.78 -2.63
N CYS A 175 5.17 -3.96 -1.31
CA CYS A 175 4.96 -5.25 -0.61
C CYS A 175 3.52 -5.76 -0.74
N GLY A 176 2.52 -4.88 -0.73
CA GLY A 176 1.13 -5.27 -0.89
C GLY A 176 0.30 -5.25 0.41
N ASP A 177 0.90 -5.12 1.59
CA ASP A 177 0.21 -5.21 2.89
C ASP A 177 -0.93 -4.19 3.04
N CYS A 178 -0.74 -2.97 2.51
CA CYS A 178 -1.79 -1.94 2.48
C CYS A 178 -2.97 -2.33 1.57
N VAL A 179 -2.74 -3.17 0.55
CA VAL A 179 -3.81 -3.70 -0.33
C VAL A 179 -4.62 -4.74 0.43
N GLU A 180 -3.95 -5.66 1.13
CA GLU A 180 -4.58 -6.77 1.85
C GLU A 180 -5.36 -6.30 3.09
N VAL A 181 -4.79 -5.34 3.84
CA VAL A 181 -5.44 -4.86 5.08
C VAL A 181 -6.66 -3.98 4.81
N CYS A 182 -6.79 -3.40 3.61
CA CYS A 182 -7.85 -2.45 3.30
C CYS A 182 -9.22 -3.14 3.10
N PRO A 183 -10.18 -3.00 4.03
CA PRO A 183 -11.49 -3.67 3.92
C PRO A 183 -12.36 -3.11 2.79
N LYS A 184 -11.98 -1.96 2.21
CA LYS A 184 -12.65 -1.29 1.08
C LYS A 184 -11.91 -1.52 -0.24
N THR A 185 -10.84 -2.31 -0.26
CA THR A 185 -10.04 -2.63 -1.46
C THR A 185 -9.66 -1.39 -2.28
N LEU A 186 -9.25 -0.31 -1.59
CA LEU A 186 -8.95 0.98 -2.22
C LEU A 186 -7.52 1.09 -2.74
N PHE A 187 -6.62 0.24 -2.25
CA PHE A 187 -5.25 0.20 -2.72
C PHE A 187 -5.07 -0.82 -3.83
N SER A 188 -4.20 -0.50 -4.77
CA SER A 188 -3.69 -1.40 -5.80
C SER A 188 -2.25 -1.02 -6.12
N LEU A 189 -1.47 -2.01 -6.61
CA LEU A 189 -0.07 -1.80 -6.99
C LEU A 189 0.00 -1.45 -8.47
N HIS A 190 0.62 -0.31 -8.78
CA HIS A 190 0.81 0.17 -10.14
C HIS A 190 2.26 0.59 -10.36
N VAL A 191 2.72 0.51 -11.60
CA VAL A 191 4.01 1.07 -11.99
C VAL A 191 3.97 2.60 -11.90
N VAL A 192 5.11 3.23 -11.63
CA VAL A 192 5.21 4.68 -11.41
C VAL A 192 4.76 5.47 -12.63
N SER A 193 4.95 4.94 -13.85
CA SER A 193 4.50 5.56 -15.11
C SER A 193 2.99 5.62 -15.28
N HIS A 194 2.19 4.92 -14.47
CA HIS A 194 0.74 5.05 -14.45
C HIS A 194 0.33 6.37 -13.79
N ARG A 195 0.49 7.48 -14.50
CA ARG A 195 0.27 8.84 -13.99
C ARG A 195 -1.19 9.29 -14.07
N LEU A 196 -1.95 8.80 -15.06
CA LEU A 196 -3.38 9.08 -15.15
C LEU A 196 -4.12 8.16 -14.18
N TRP A 197 -4.80 8.76 -13.18
CA TRP A 197 -5.37 8.01 -12.07
C TRP A 197 -6.80 8.40 -11.75
N VAL A 198 -7.68 7.42 -11.47
CA VAL A 198 -9.04 7.67 -10.98
C VAL A 198 -9.04 7.54 -9.45
N ALA A 199 -9.10 8.67 -8.77
CA ALA A 199 -9.10 8.74 -7.31
C ALA A 199 -10.52 8.57 -6.72
N CYS A 200 -11.27 7.61 -7.26
CA CYS A 200 -12.62 7.26 -6.83
C CYS A 200 -12.88 5.78 -7.07
N ARG A 201 -13.76 5.20 -6.26
CA ARG A 201 -14.25 3.82 -6.41
C ARG A 201 -15.77 3.70 -6.22
N SER A 202 -16.47 4.82 -6.18
CA SER A 202 -17.93 4.84 -6.07
C SER A 202 -18.56 4.32 -7.36
N LEU A 203 -19.60 3.50 -7.21
CA LEU A 203 -20.42 3.00 -8.33
C LEU A 203 -21.76 3.75 -8.44
N LEU A 204 -21.94 4.82 -7.65
CA LEU A 204 -23.05 5.74 -7.82
C LEU A 204 -22.80 6.66 -9.02
N ASN A 205 -23.85 7.15 -9.64
CA ASN A 205 -23.76 8.06 -10.78
C ASN A 205 -24.30 9.45 -10.46
N GLY A 206 -23.96 10.43 -11.30
CA GLY A 206 -24.52 11.77 -11.29
C GLY A 206 -24.57 12.43 -9.91
N ASP A 207 -25.69 13.08 -9.65
CA ASP A 207 -25.92 13.86 -8.41
C ASP A 207 -25.89 13.00 -7.14
N VAL A 208 -26.27 11.72 -7.25
CA VAL A 208 -26.24 10.79 -6.11
C VAL A 208 -24.81 10.55 -5.64
N ALA A 209 -23.89 10.36 -6.57
CA ALA A 209 -22.46 10.21 -6.25
C ALA A 209 -21.90 11.48 -5.61
N GLU A 210 -22.25 12.64 -6.17
CA GLU A 210 -21.77 13.94 -5.72
C GLU A 210 -22.36 14.33 -4.35
N ALA A 211 -23.64 13.96 -4.07
CA ALA A 211 -24.25 14.16 -2.77
C ALA A 211 -23.54 13.41 -1.63
N GLU A 212 -22.97 12.24 -1.90
CA GLU A 212 -22.21 11.49 -0.90
C GLU A 212 -20.72 11.90 -0.83
N CYS A 213 -20.16 12.45 -1.92
CA CYS A 213 -18.76 12.91 -1.96
C CYS A 213 -18.56 13.92 -3.10
N GLU A 214 -18.19 15.15 -2.77
CA GLU A 214 -18.03 16.26 -3.72
C GLU A 214 -16.95 16.01 -4.80
N VAL A 215 -16.04 15.08 -4.55
CA VAL A 215 -14.96 14.69 -5.47
C VAL A 215 -15.19 13.29 -6.08
N ALA A 216 -16.42 12.77 -6.01
CA ALA A 216 -16.74 11.48 -6.60
C ALA A 216 -16.73 11.55 -8.13
N CYS A 217 -16.45 10.41 -8.78
CA CYS A 217 -16.73 10.23 -10.19
C CYS A 217 -18.25 10.19 -10.39
N THR A 218 -18.76 11.09 -11.24
CA THR A 218 -20.19 11.18 -11.58
C THR A 218 -20.57 10.40 -12.85
N ALA A 219 -19.63 9.65 -13.41
CA ALA A 219 -19.78 8.91 -14.66
C ALA A 219 -20.21 9.80 -15.87
N CYS A 220 -19.85 11.09 -15.86
CA CYS A 220 -20.29 12.05 -16.88
C CYS A 220 -19.67 11.85 -18.27
N GLY A 221 -18.69 10.98 -18.43
CA GLY A 221 -18.07 10.62 -19.70
C GLY A 221 -17.12 11.67 -20.32
N ARG A 222 -16.94 12.85 -19.73
CA ARG A 222 -16.08 13.91 -20.28
C ARG A 222 -14.64 13.45 -20.47
N CYS A 223 -14.08 12.76 -19.49
CA CYS A 223 -12.72 12.21 -19.57
C CYS A 223 -12.56 11.17 -20.68
N VAL A 224 -13.63 10.41 -20.98
CA VAL A 224 -13.64 9.45 -22.11
C VAL A 224 -13.61 10.19 -23.44
N ALA A 225 -14.41 11.27 -23.58
CA ALA A 225 -14.45 12.08 -24.79
C ALA A 225 -13.12 12.80 -25.09
N ASP A 226 -12.35 13.13 -24.04
CA ASP A 226 -11.07 13.84 -24.14
C ASP A 226 -9.87 12.91 -24.23
N ALA A 227 -10.04 11.64 -23.93
CA ALA A 227 -8.98 10.64 -23.96
C ALA A 227 -8.77 10.06 -25.37
N PRO A 228 -7.56 9.60 -25.68
CA PRO A 228 -7.35 8.71 -26.81
C PRO A 228 -8.27 7.48 -26.76
N ALA A 229 -8.72 7.01 -27.93
CA ALA A 229 -9.71 5.93 -28.03
C ALA A 229 -9.33 4.67 -27.24
N GLY A 230 -10.21 4.26 -26.33
CA GLY A 230 -10.08 3.08 -25.49
C GLY A 230 -9.02 3.19 -24.39
N LEU A 231 -8.52 4.40 -24.08
CA LEU A 231 -7.68 4.64 -22.91
C LEU A 231 -8.51 4.72 -21.62
N ILE A 232 -9.71 5.30 -21.69
CA ILE A 232 -10.63 5.41 -20.58
C ILE A 232 -12.01 4.92 -21.01
N ASP A 233 -12.64 4.13 -20.17
CA ASP A 233 -14.02 3.67 -20.34
C ASP A 233 -14.84 3.95 -19.08
N ILE A 234 -16.17 4.05 -19.20
CA ILE A 234 -17.07 4.08 -18.06
C ILE A 234 -17.62 2.68 -17.83
N ILE A 235 -17.24 2.08 -16.70
CA ILE A 235 -17.68 0.75 -16.31
C ILE A 235 -18.37 0.85 -14.95
N ASN A 236 -19.63 0.41 -14.85
CA ASN A 236 -20.43 0.44 -13.61
C ASN A 236 -20.43 1.84 -12.95
N ASN A 237 -20.69 2.88 -13.73
CA ASN A 237 -20.69 4.29 -13.30
C ASN A 237 -19.34 4.81 -12.78
N LEU A 238 -18.23 4.21 -13.16
CA LEU A 238 -16.90 4.63 -12.78
C LEU A 238 -15.99 4.75 -14.00
N ALA A 239 -15.21 5.81 -14.09
CA ALA A 239 -14.14 5.91 -15.09
C ALA A 239 -13.04 4.89 -14.75
N VAL A 240 -12.64 4.11 -15.74
CA VAL A 240 -11.58 3.09 -15.63
C VAL A 240 -10.53 3.35 -16.68
N VAL A 241 -9.26 3.42 -16.27
CA VAL A 241 -8.12 3.62 -17.17
C VAL A 241 -7.59 2.28 -17.64
N ASN A 242 -7.49 2.11 -18.94
CA ASN A 242 -6.87 0.92 -19.54
C ASN A 242 -5.35 1.11 -19.62
N TYR A 243 -4.65 0.60 -18.64
CA TYR A 243 -3.19 0.73 -18.54
C TYR A 243 -2.41 -0.06 -19.59
N SER A 244 -3.02 -0.96 -20.36
CA SER A 244 -2.34 -1.55 -21.52
C SER A 244 -2.05 -0.52 -22.60
N LYS A 245 -2.76 0.61 -22.58
CA LYS A 245 -2.57 1.77 -23.47
C LYS A 245 -1.89 2.96 -22.77
N ASN A 246 -1.17 2.72 -21.66
CA ASN A 246 -0.55 3.77 -20.86
C ASN A 246 0.37 4.70 -21.66
N ALA A 247 1.00 4.21 -22.74
CA ALA A 247 1.82 5.03 -23.62
C ALA A 247 1.05 6.21 -24.29
N LEU A 248 -0.27 6.12 -24.38
CA LEU A 248 -1.14 7.18 -24.92
C LEU A 248 -1.63 8.15 -23.83
N ALA A 249 -1.32 7.88 -22.55
CA ALA A 249 -1.80 8.69 -21.44
C ALA A 249 -1.20 10.10 -21.49
N ASN A 250 -2.07 11.09 -21.30
CA ASN A 250 -1.71 12.50 -21.25
C ASN A 250 -2.62 13.23 -20.24
N ARG A 251 -2.44 14.54 -20.06
CA ARG A 251 -3.20 15.34 -19.09
C ARG A 251 -4.58 15.77 -19.59
N THR A 252 -4.87 15.72 -20.89
CA THR A 252 -6.13 16.23 -21.46
C THR A 252 -7.38 15.69 -20.78
N PRO A 253 -7.49 14.38 -20.45
CA PRO A 253 -8.69 13.81 -19.85
C PRO A 253 -9.04 14.36 -18.46
N ILE A 254 -8.09 14.96 -17.73
CA ILE A 254 -8.38 15.51 -16.41
C ILE A 254 -8.96 16.92 -16.47
N GLU A 255 -8.72 17.68 -17.53
CA GLU A 255 -8.97 19.12 -17.58
C GLU A 255 -10.46 19.47 -17.38
N ARG A 256 -11.36 18.73 -18.02
CA ARG A 256 -12.81 18.97 -17.93
C ARG A 256 -13.52 18.13 -16.85
N CYS A 257 -12.77 17.48 -15.95
CA CYS A 257 -13.39 16.72 -14.88
C CYS A 257 -13.98 17.65 -13.80
N PRO A 258 -15.33 17.72 -13.65
CA PRO A 258 -15.95 18.74 -12.79
C PRO A 258 -15.72 18.51 -11.30
N THR A 259 -15.48 17.27 -10.89
CA THR A 259 -15.24 16.90 -9.49
C THR A 259 -13.76 16.66 -9.19
N GLY A 260 -12.91 16.59 -10.22
CA GLY A 260 -11.50 16.20 -10.05
C GLY A 260 -11.32 14.77 -9.56
N ALA A 261 -12.25 13.86 -9.93
CA ALA A 261 -12.16 12.44 -9.61
C ALA A 261 -11.06 11.72 -10.41
N ILE A 262 -10.79 12.17 -11.65
CA ILE A 262 -9.65 11.74 -12.43
C ILE A 262 -8.55 12.80 -12.32
N VAL A 263 -7.32 12.34 -12.09
CA VAL A 263 -6.17 13.20 -11.76
C VAL A 263 -4.93 12.76 -12.51
N TRP A 264 -3.96 13.66 -12.59
CA TRP A 264 -2.61 13.35 -13.04
C TRP A 264 -1.66 13.34 -11.85
N ILE A 265 -0.88 12.29 -11.72
CA ILE A 265 0.13 12.17 -10.65
C ILE A 265 1.45 12.67 -11.22
N ASP A 266 1.89 13.81 -10.72
CA ASP A 266 3.16 14.42 -11.11
C ASP A 266 4.23 14.14 -10.06
N GLU A 267 5.47 13.90 -10.48
CA GLU A 267 6.58 13.59 -9.58
C GLU A 267 6.92 14.74 -8.63
N LYS A 268 6.77 15.98 -9.10
CA LYS A 268 7.16 17.18 -8.34
C LYS A 268 5.97 17.85 -7.66
N GLN A 269 4.83 17.86 -8.35
CA GLN A 269 3.62 18.55 -7.90
C GLN A 269 2.65 17.64 -7.13
N GLY A 270 2.88 16.33 -7.15
CA GLY A 270 1.96 15.35 -6.57
C GLY A 270 0.70 15.20 -7.40
N VAL A 271 -0.47 15.20 -6.75
CA VAL A 271 -1.77 15.02 -7.42
C VAL A 271 -2.24 16.33 -8.04
N VAL A 272 -2.32 16.35 -9.39
CA VAL A 272 -2.79 17.50 -10.19
C VAL A 272 -4.23 17.22 -10.66
N LYS A 273 -5.13 18.16 -10.43
CA LYS A 273 -6.51 18.17 -10.93
C LYS A 273 -6.63 19.09 -12.14
N GLY A 274 -7.63 18.82 -12.98
CA GLY A 274 -7.95 19.69 -14.13
C GLY A 274 -8.51 21.05 -13.75
N ILE A 275 -8.60 21.95 -14.72
CA ILE A 275 -9.03 23.36 -14.52
C ILE A 275 -10.49 23.47 -14.10
N ASP A 276 -11.35 22.61 -14.63
CA ASP A 276 -12.78 22.59 -14.32
C ASP A 276 -13.11 21.96 -12.97
N ALA A 277 -12.11 21.39 -12.27
CA ALA A 277 -12.32 20.74 -10.98
C ALA A 277 -12.79 21.78 -9.92
N LYS A 278 -13.86 21.44 -9.21
CA LYS A 278 -14.38 22.28 -8.12
C LYS A 278 -13.28 22.62 -7.12
N LYS A 279 -13.13 23.93 -6.82
CA LYS A 279 -12.23 24.39 -5.76
C LYS A 279 -12.91 24.16 -4.41
N ILE A 280 -12.36 23.24 -3.63
CA ILE A 280 -12.86 22.94 -2.29
C ILE A 280 -12.13 23.85 -1.31
N THR A 281 -12.88 24.79 -0.73
CA THR A 281 -12.33 25.80 0.19
C THR A 281 -12.62 25.52 1.66
N ARG A 282 -13.26 24.40 1.97
CA ARG A 282 -13.59 24.05 3.36
C ARG A 282 -12.32 23.80 4.18
N LYS A 283 -12.26 24.46 5.33
CA LYS A 283 -11.16 24.33 6.30
C LYS A 283 -11.45 23.28 7.38
N SER A 284 -12.69 22.84 7.52
CA SER A 284 -13.14 21.88 8.53
C SER A 284 -13.84 20.69 7.90
N SER A 285 -13.84 19.57 8.62
CA SER A 285 -14.66 18.40 8.26
C SER A 285 -16.13 18.80 8.12
N LEU A 286 -16.86 18.13 7.22
CA LEU A 286 -18.31 18.26 7.17
C LEU A 286 -18.87 17.89 8.54
N PRO A 287 -19.77 18.73 9.13
CA PRO A 287 -20.35 18.42 10.41
C PRO A 287 -21.11 17.09 10.28
N VAL A 288 -20.89 16.19 11.24
CA VAL A 288 -21.81 15.09 11.46
C VAL A 288 -23.13 15.75 11.86
N ALA A 289 -24.20 15.49 11.12
CA ALA A 289 -25.54 15.83 11.60
C ALA A 289 -25.79 14.91 12.80
N LEU A 290 -25.34 15.36 13.97
CA LEU A 290 -25.76 14.78 15.23
C LEU A 290 -27.23 15.18 15.35
N ALA A 291 -28.16 14.24 15.02
CA ALA A 291 -29.44 14.27 15.67
C ALA A 291 -29.10 14.30 17.16
N GLU A 292 -29.52 15.35 17.85
CA GLU A 292 -29.31 15.52 19.28
C GLU A 292 -29.87 14.26 19.98
N LEU A 293 -28.96 13.35 20.32
CA LEU A 293 -29.31 12.26 21.18
C LEU A 293 -29.39 12.83 22.59
N PRO A 294 -30.56 12.83 23.25
CA PRO A 294 -30.68 13.32 24.60
C PRO A 294 -29.82 12.42 25.51
N GLY A 295 -28.71 12.97 26.03
CA GLY A 295 -27.89 12.30 27.04
C GLY A 295 -26.40 12.09 26.72
N ALA A 296 -25.87 12.51 25.59
CA ALA A 296 -24.44 12.42 25.33
C ALA A 296 -23.70 13.62 25.93
N ALA A 297 -23.27 13.49 27.19
CA ALA A 297 -22.32 14.43 27.79
C ALA A 297 -21.03 14.46 26.94
N ALA A 298 -20.64 15.65 26.52
CA ALA A 298 -19.43 15.89 25.75
C ALA A 298 -18.19 15.47 26.56
N THR A 299 -17.63 14.31 26.28
CA THR A 299 -16.27 13.99 26.67
C THR A 299 -15.35 14.43 25.53
N ASP A 300 -14.83 15.62 25.65
CA ASP A 300 -13.74 16.15 24.84
C ASP A 300 -12.48 15.29 25.07
N ARG A 301 -12.21 14.36 24.18
CA ARG A 301 -10.91 13.70 24.09
C ARG A 301 -10.24 14.12 22.80
N ARG A 302 -9.50 15.20 22.89
CA ARG A 302 -8.47 15.55 21.91
C ARG A 302 -7.44 14.43 21.90
N VAL A 303 -7.41 13.68 20.80
CA VAL A 303 -6.30 12.78 20.54
C VAL A 303 -5.10 13.67 20.22
N GLN A 304 -4.19 13.78 21.17
CA GLN A 304 -2.86 14.35 20.93
C GLN A 304 -2.11 13.37 20.02
N VAL A 305 -1.89 13.80 18.79
CA VAL A 305 -0.94 13.17 17.89
C VAL A 305 0.44 13.61 18.37
N ASN A 306 1.15 12.71 19.04
CA ASN A 306 2.56 12.94 19.38
C ASN A 306 3.39 13.02 18.09
N ARG A 307 4.24 14.05 18.09
CA ARG A 307 5.26 14.38 17.07
C ARG A 307 6.30 13.30 16.89
#